data_d7882a78d1af3a86dd592bfb59d49be0
#
_entry.id   d7882a78d1af3a86dd592bfb59d49be0
#
_cell.length_a   1.000
_cell.length_b   1.000
_cell.length_c   1.000
_cell.angle_alpha   90.00
_cell.angle_beta   90.00
_cell.angle_gamma   90.00
#
_symmetry.space_group_name_H-M   'P 1'
#
loop_
_entity.id
_entity.type
_entity.pdbx_description
1 polymer ?
#
loop_
_entity_poly.entity_id
_entity_poly.type
_entity_poly.pdbx_seq_one_letter_code
_entity_poly.pdbx_strand_id
1 'polypeptide(L)'
;IQGTLILGNADSPVMLGSNQVIVEEQGKLSGFGGVAGNLSNSGIVDLTTYMPGNILTVGGNYTGRNGLILLQTETGGDNSKTDRLVIKGNASGRTRVAVTQAGGTGAETLNGIEVIHVSGNADNAEFIQTERITAGAYDYILKRGQGINSTNWYLISRKDIPVPQPEAVPENHDNNLR
;
A
#
# COMPACT_ATOMS: atom_id res chain seq x y z
N ILE A 1 -9.37 17.36 -9.34
CA ILE A 1 -10.26 16.28 -9.86
C ILE A 1 -11.38 16.06 -8.85
N GLN A 2 -12.60 16.26 -9.26
CA GLN A 2 -13.77 16.02 -8.41
C GLN A 2 -14.56 14.80 -8.83
N GLY A 3 -14.44 14.38 -10.06
CA GLY A 3 -15.00 13.14 -10.58
C GLY A 3 -13.92 12.10 -10.72
N THR A 4 -14.12 11.17 -11.64
CA THR A 4 -13.13 10.14 -11.92
C THR A 4 -12.34 10.47 -13.16
N LEU A 5 -11.03 10.48 -13.05
CA LEU A 5 -10.11 10.59 -14.18
C LEU A 5 -9.38 9.26 -14.33
N ILE A 6 -9.51 8.65 -15.49
CA ILE A 6 -8.85 7.38 -15.79
C ILE A 6 -7.76 7.64 -16.81
N LEU A 7 -6.53 7.32 -16.45
CA LEU A 7 -5.37 7.50 -17.35
C LEU A 7 -5.21 6.27 -18.22
N GLY A 8 -5.11 6.48 -19.53
CA GLY A 8 -4.71 5.50 -20.52
C GLY A 8 -5.20 4.06 -20.29
N ASN A 9 -4.40 3.13 -20.78
CA ASN A 9 -4.59 1.70 -20.56
C ASN A 9 -3.21 1.02 -20.51
N ALA A 10 -3.19 -0.30 -20.31
CA ALA A 10 -1.93 -1.04 -20.15
C ALA A 10 -1.01 -0.91 -21.36
N ASP A 11 -1.58 -0.83 -22.55
CA ASP A 11 -0.79 -0.72 -23.80
C ASP A 11 -0.39 0.72 -24.11
N SER A 12 -1.12 1.69 -23.57
CA SER A 12 -0.92 3.11 -23.83
C SER A 12 -1.08 3.91 -22.55
N PRO A 13 -0.11 3.82 -21.64
CA PRO A 13 -0.15 4.61 -20.39
C PRO A 13 -0.08 6.09 -20.74
N VAL A 14 -0.68 6.92 -19.87
CA VAL A 14 -0.73 8.36 -20.05
C VAL A 14 -0.05 9.06 -18.89
N MET A 15 0.86 9.97 -19.23
CA MET A 15 1.47 10.87 -18.25
C MET A 15 0.82 12.24 -18.37
N LEU A 16 0.07 12.66 -17.33
CA LEU A 16 -0.50 14.00 -17.31
C LEU A 16 0.62 15.04 -17.18
N GLY A 17 0.65 16.00 -18.09
CA GLY A 17 1.71 17.00 -18.14
C GLY A 17 1.57 18.16 -17.16
N SER A 18 0.54 18.19 -16.34
CA SER A 18 0.30 19.30 -15.41
C SER A 18 1.37 19.38 -14.33
N ASN A 19 1.71 20.60 -13.92
CA ASN A 19 2.65 20.82 -12.82
C ASN A 19 2.06 20.44 -11.47
N GLN A 20 0.73 20.46 -11.35
CA GLN A 20 0.04 20.16 -10.12
C GLN A 20 -1.27 19.47 -10.43
N VAL A 21 -1.50 18.31 -9.84
CA VAL A 21 -2.77 17.60 -9.90
C VAL A 21 -3.29 17.46 -8.48
N ILE A 22 -4.54 17.84 -8.28
CA ILE A 22 -5.20 17.74 -6.98
C ILE A 22 -6.38 16.78 -7.12
N VAL A 23 -6.38 15.72 -6.32
CA VAL A 23 -7.52 14.82 -6.20
C VAL A 23 -8.31 15.29 -4.99
N GLU A 24 -9.49 15.86 -5.24
CA GLU A 24 -10.37 16.39 -4.21
C GLU A 24 -11.02 15.25 -3.42
N GLU A 25 -11.70 15.58 -2.33
CA GLU A 25 -12.31 14.56 -1.45
C GLU A 25 -13.24 13.60 -2.19
N GLN A 26 -13.92 14.07 -3.21
CA GLN A 26 -14.83 13.24 -4.00
C GLN A 26 -14.23 12.85 -5.35
N GLY A 27 -12.94 13.08 -5.50
CA GLY A 27 -12.24 12.78 -6.73
C GLY A 27 -11.59 11.42 -6.70
N LYS A 28 -11.31 10.91 -7.90
CA LYS A 28 -10.61 9.65 -8.08
C LYS A 28 -9.69 9.73 -9.29
N LEU A 29 -8.45 9.33 -9.09
CA LEU A 29 -7.48 9.18 -10.16
C LEU A 29 -7.16 7.70 -10.28
N SER A 30 -7.26 7.15 -11.48
CA SER A 30 -6.97 5.73 -11.72
C SER A 30 -6.35 5.55 -13.09
N GLY A 31 -6.02 4.31 -13.44
CA GLY A 31 -5.49 3.95 -14.74
C GLY A 31 -3.99 3.73 -14.74
N PHE A 32 -3.39 3.90 -15.92
CA PHE A 32 -1.99 3.54 -16.17
C PHE A 32 -1.19 4.77 -16.58
N GLY A 33 -0.03 4.95 -15.97
CA GLY A 33 0.86 6.07 -16.25
C GLY A 33 1.16 6.88 -15.02
N GLY A 34 0.77 8.15 -15.02
CA GLY A 34 1.02 8.98 -13.85
C GLY A 34 0.85 10.47 -14.12
N VAL A 35 1.45 11.26 -13.25
CA VAL A 35 1.46 12.73 -13.35
C VAL A 35 2.91 13.20 -13.41
N ALA A 36 3.19 14.16 -14.30
CA ALA A 36 4.55 14.66 -14.47
C ALA A 36 4.97 15.57 -13.31
N GLY A 37 4.04 16.31 -12.74
CA GLY A 37 4.30 17.24 -11.65
C GLY A 37 3.94 16.69 -10.29
N ASN A 38 3.42 17.55 -9.44
CA ASN A 38 3.04 17.22 -8.07
C ASN A 38 1.64 16.65 -8.01
N LEU A 39 1.41 15.79 -7.02
CA LEU A 39 0.10 15.19 -6.77
C LEU A 39 -0.28 15.42 -5.31
N SER A 40 -1.46 15.99 -5.10
CA SER A 40 -2.06 16.15 -3.77
C SER A 40 -3.30 15.25 -3.72
N ASN A 41 -3.43 14.43 -2.69
CA ASN A 41 -4.49 13.44 -2.60
C ASN A 41 -5.37 13.61 -1.37
N SER A 42 -6.57 14.13 -1.58
CA SER A 42 -7.63 14.19 -0.58
C SER A 42 -8.75 13.18 -0.86
N GLY A 43 -8.70 12.51 -1.99
CA GLY A 43 -9.71 11.56 -2.44
C GLY A 43 -9.14 10.16 -2.57
N ILE A 44 -9.28 9.58 -3.75
CA ILE A 44 -8.83 8.21 -4.01
C ILE A 44 -7.85 8.19 -5.18
N VAL A 45 -6.70 7.58 -4.96
CA VAL A 45 -5.77 7.21 -6.02
C VAL A 45 -5.84 5.68 -6.13
N ASP A 46 -6.43 5.20 -7.19
CA ASP A 46 -6.74 3.79 -7.37
C ASP A 46 -5.81 3.19 -8.42
N LEU A 47 -4.87 2.36 -7.97
CA LEU A 47 -3.94 1.67 -8.85
C LEU A 47 -4.48 0.33 -9.33
N THR A 48 -5.61 -0.12 -8.74
CA THR A 48 -6.14 -1.44 -9.07
C THR A 48 -6.61 -1.50 -10.52
N THR A 49 -6.29 -2.61 -11.15
CA THR A 49 -6.68 -2.88 -12.52
C THR A 49 -7.12 -4.33 -12.62
N TYR A 50 -7.11 -4.90 -13.82
CA TYR A 50 -7.50 -6.28 -14.00
C TYR A 50 -6.63 -7.25 -13.19
N MET A 51 -5.33 -6.92 -13.03
CA MET A 51 -4.39 -7.77 -12.28
C MET A 51 -3.33 -6.89 -11.61
N PRO A 52 -2.67 -7.39 -10.55
CA PRO A 52 -1.59 -6.64 -9.91
C PRO A 52 -0.43 -6.37 -10.86
N GLY A 53 0.31 -5.31 -10.57
CA GLY A 53 1.51 -4.94 -11.32
C GLY A 53 1.46 -3.55 -11.93
N ASN A 54 0.41 -2.79 -11.68
CA ASN A 54 0.32 -1.42 -12.19
C ASN A 54 1.24 -0.50 -11.38
N ILE A 55 1.96 0.36 -12.10
CA ILE A 55 2.82 1.37 -11.48
C ILE A 55 2.24 2.74 -11.84
N LEU A 56 1.89 3.52 -10.81
CA LEU A 56 1.51 4.92 -10.98
C LEU A 56 2.69 5.79 -10.56
N THR A 57 3.13 6.66 -11.45
CA THR A 57 4.31 7.51 -11.22
C THR A 57 3.88 8.94 -10.92
N VAL A 58 4.45 9.52 -9.87
CA VAL A 58 4.37 10.94 -9.57
C VAL A 58 5.75 11.53 -9.84
N GLY A 59 5.86 12.36 -10.89
CA GLY A 59 7.15 12.92 -11.29
C GLY A 59 7.70 13.97 -10.33
N GLY A 60 6.82 14.65 -9.62
CA GLY A 60 7.17 15.64 -8.60
C GLY A 60 6.97 15.11 -7.20
N ASN A 61 6.40 15.98 -6.34
CA ASN A 61 6.16 15.66 -4.94
C ASN A 61 4.74 15.13 -4.75
N TYR A 62 4.60 14.28 -3.75
CA TYR A 62 3.30 13.76 -3.33
C TYR A 62 2.93 14.30 -1.96
N THR A 63 1.70 14.78 -1.82
CA THR A 63 1.16 15.23 -0.54
C THR A 63 -0.11 14.47 -0.23
N GLY A 64 -0.12 13.73 0.88
CA GLY A 64 -1.31 13.11 1.41
C GLY A 64 -2.13 14.12 2.21
N ARG A 65 -3.44 14.14 1.96
CA ARG A 65 -4.39 14.96 2.73
C ARG A 65 -5.53 14.10 3.21
N ASN A 66 -5.17 13.03 3.91
CA ASN A 66 -6.08 11.99 4.38
C ASN A 66 -6.77 11.23 3.24
N GLY A 67 -6.18 11.28 2.06
CA GLY A 67 -6.67 10.51 0.93
C GLY A 67 -6.44 9.03 1.10
N LEU A 68 -6.90 8.27 0.12
CA LEU A 68 -6.83 6.81 0.10
C LEU A 68 -6.07 6.37 -1.15
N ILE A 69 -5.21 5.37 -0.98
CA ILE A 69 -4.58 4.67 -2.10
C ILE A 69 -5.12 3.24 -2.09
N LEU A 70 -5.57 2.76 -3.24
CA LEU A 70 -6.02 1.38 -3.41
C LEU A 70 -4.98 0.62 -4.21
N LEU A 71 -4.52 -0.50 -3.67
CA LEU A 71 -3.51 -1.36 -4.28
C LEU A 71 -4.01 -2.80 -4.33
N GLN A 72 -3.57 -3.54 -5.34
CA GLN A 72 -3.70 -4.99 -5.39
C GLN A 72 -2.32 -5.62 -5.30
N THR A 73 -2.22 -6.68 -4.52
CA THR A 73 -0.97 -7.43 -4.35
C THR A 73 -1.27 -8.92 -4.38
N GLU A 74 -0.47 -9.66 -5.13
CA GLU A 74 -0.47 -11.13 -5.06
C GLU A 74 0.49 -11.50 -3.93
N THR A 75 -0.06 -11.74 -2.74
CA THR A 75 0.73 -11.79 -1.52
C THR A 75 1.58 -13.05 -1.41
N GLY A 76 2.86 -12.86 -1.39
CA GLY A 76 3.91 -13.90 -1.30
C GLY A 76 5.15 -13.31 -0.66
N GLY A 77 6.31 -13.67 -1.19
CA GLY A 77 7.60 -13.11 -0.75
C GLY A 77 7.89 -11.74 -1.35
N ASP A 78 9.11 -11.27 -1.18
CA ASP A 78 9.53 -9.92 -1.58
C ASP A 78 9.28 -9.61 -3.07
N ASN A 79 9.32 -10.63 -3.93
CA ASN A 79 9.18 -10.45 -5.37
C ASN A 79 7.74 -10.59 -5.87
N SER A 80 6.78 -10.49 -4.98
CA SER A 80 5.36 -10.60 -5.32
C SER A 80 4.95 -9.55 -6.35
N LYS A 81 4.03 -9.94 -7.23
CA LYS A 81 3.39 -8.98 -8.15
C LYS A 81 2.53 -8.05 -7.33
N THR A 82 2.71 -6.76 -7.54
CA THR A 82 1.97 -5.76 -6.77
C THR A 82 1.85 -4.47 -7.54
N ASP A 83 0.78 -3.74 -7.26
CA ASP A 83 0.68 -2.35 -7.67
C ASP A 83 1.65 -1.53 -6.84
N ARG A 84 2.21 -0.49 -7.43
CA ARG A 84 3.19 0.37 -6.77
C ARG A 84 2.95 1.83 -7.11
N LEU A 85 3.05 2.68 -6.08
CA LEU A 85 3.11 4.12 -6.26
C LEU A 85 4.57 4.54 -6.22
N VAL A 86 5.05 5.16 -7.28
CA VAL A 86 6.44 5.61 -7.39
C VAL A 86 6.46 7.13 -7.40
N ILE A 87 7.08 7.71 -6.38
CA ILE A 87 7.17 9.16 -6.20
C ILE A 87 8.62 9.57 -6.45
N LYS A 88 8.86 10.36 -7.48
CA LYS A 88 10.20 10.78 -7.87
C LYS A 88 10.74 11.89 -6.98
N GLY A 89 9.86 12.73 -6.46
CA GLY A 89 10.22 13.80 -5.54
C GLY A 89 10.08 13.39 -4.09
N ASN A 90 9.58 14.31 -3.28
CA ASN A 90 9.37 14.10 -1.84
C ASN A 90 7.94 13.68 -1.57
N ALA A 91 7.75 13.02 -0.44
CA ALA A 91 6.41 12.67 0.04
C ALA A 91 6.17 13.31 1.39
N SER A 92 4.95 13.75 1.64
CA SER A 92 4.54 14.32 2.92
C SER A 92 3.06 14.07 3.14
N GLY A 93 2.63 14.31 4.38
CA GLY A 93 1.23 14.21 4.76
C GLY A 93 0.78 12.78 5.00
N ARG A 94 -0.49 12.66 5.35
CA ARG A 94 -1.07 11.39 5.76
C ARG A 94 -1.92 10.79 4.64
N THR A 95 -1.72 9.52 4.37
CA THR A 95 -2.46 8.77 3.37
C THR A 95 -2.85 7.41 3.93
N ARG A 96 -4.10 7.04 3.72
CA ARG A 96 -4.59 5.71 4.06
C ARG A 96 -4.34 4.79 2.88
N VAL A 97 -3.99 3.54 3.15
CA VAL A 97 -3.66 2.57 2.11
C VAL A 97 -4.48 1.31 2.34
N ALA A 98 -5.28 0.96 1.36
CA ALA A 98 -6.06 -0.28 1.37
C ALA A 98 -5.47 -1.23 0.34
N VAL A 99 -5.10 -2.41 0.79
CA VAL A 99 -4.50 -3.43 -0.06
C VAL A 99 -5.46 -4.60 -0.20
N THR A 100 -5.78 -4.92 -1.45
CA THR A 100 -6.59 -6.09 -1.77
C THR A 100 -5.67 -7.23 -2.17
N GLN A 101 -5.86 -8.36 -1.52
CA GLN A 101 -5.15 -9.56 -1.91
C GLN A 101 -5.72 -10.09 -3.22
N ALA A 102 -4.87 -10.24 -4.22
CA ALA A 102 -5.29 -10.66 -5.55
C ALA A 102 -4.68 -12.02 -5.90
N GLY A 103 -4.73 -12.95 -4.97
CA GLY A 103 -4.12 -14.26 -5.11
C GLY A 103 -2.90 -14.38 -4.21
N GLY A 104 -2.23 -15.52 -4.31
CA GLY A 104 -1.09 -15.80 -3.45
C GLY A 104 -1.50 -16.54 -2.19
N THR A 105 -0.59 -17.32 -1.67
CA THR A 105 -0.82 -18.18 -0.50
C THR A 105 -0.01 -17.73 0.72
N GLY A 106 0.65 -16.59 0.59
CA GLY A 106 1.51 -16.08 1.64
C GLY A 106 2.88 -16.73 1.64
N ALA A 107 3.86 -15.98 2.07
CA ALA A 107 5.23 -16.46 2.24
C ALA A 107 5.95 -15.51 3.18
N GLU A 108 7.08 -15.96 3.70
CA GLU A 108 7.94 -15.11 4.51
C GLU A 108 8.60 -14.06 3.62
N THR A 109 8.59 -12.80 4.08
CA THR A 109 9.32 -11.72 3.42
C THR A 109 10.64 -11.49 4.15
N LEU A 110 11.63 -10.98 3.41
CA LEU A 110 12.90 -10.56 3.99
C LEU A 110 12.89 -9.05 4.24
N ASN A 111 12.84 -8.26 3.18
CA ASN A 111 12.72 -6.80 3.29
C ASN A 111 11.28 -6.34 3.12
N GLY A 112 10.44 -7.18 2.55
CA GLY A 112 9.05 -6.89 2.29
C GLY A 112 8.77 -6.67 0.82
N ILE A 113 7.48 -6.51 0.50
CA ILE A 113 7.01 -6.21 -0.83
C ILE A 113 6.90 -4.70 -0.94
N GLU A 114 7.73 -4.08 -1.78
CA GLU A 114 7.70 -2.63 -1.93
C GLU A 114 6.43 -2.20 -2.65
N VAL A 115 5.61 -1.37 -2.02
CA VAL A 115 4.38 -0.85 -2.61
C VAL A 115 4.41 0.66 -2.81
N ILE A 116 5.24 1.39 -2.07
CA ILE A 116 5.41 2.83 -2.23
C ILE A 116 6.89 3.13 -2.23
N HIS A 117 7.35 3.73 -3.32
CA HIS A 117 8.74 4.11 -3.49
C HIS A 117 8.86 5.62 -3.55
N VAL A 118 9.72 6.21 -2.71
CA VAL A 118 9.98 7.64 -2.69
C VAL A 118 11.46 7.88 -2.93
N SER A 119 11.78 8.55 -4.03
CA SER A 119 13.18 8.83 -4.37
C SER A 119 13.76 9.98 -3.55
N GLY A 120 12.92 10.91 -3.11
CA GLY A 120 13.33 12.05 -2.30
C GLY A 120 13.17 11.79 -0.82
N ASN A 121 12.80 12.83 -0.09
CA ASN A 121 12.62 12.80 1.36
C ASN A 121 11.19 12.37 1.71
N ALA A 122 11.03 11.53 2.70
CA ALA A 122 9.71 11.06 3.16
C ALA A 122 9.56 11.19 4.68
N ASP A 123 10.34 12.06 5.32
CA ASP A 123 10.35 12.18 6.78
C ASP A 123 8.99 12.60 7.32
N ASN A 124 8.26 13.43 6.58
CA ASN A 124 6.97 13.96 6.99
C ASN A 124 5.80 13.21 6.35
N ALA A 125 6.04 12.06 5.77
CA ALA A 125 5.00 11.25 5.17
C ALA A 125 4.57 10.12 6.10
N GLU A 126 3.29 9.79 6.03
CA GLU A 126 2.71 8.72 6.81
C GLU A 126 1.73 7.96 5.91
N PHE A 127 1.99 6.66 5.73
CA PHE A 127 1.10 5.78 4.98
C PHE A 127 0.57 4.74 5.94
N ILE A 128 -0.77 4.67 6.06
CA ILE A 128 -1.44 3.91 7.11
C ILE A 128 -2.32 2.84 6.50
N GLN A 129 -2.08 1.61 6.90
CA GLN A 129 -2.89 0.46 6.51
C GLN A 129 -4.29 0.58 7.10
N THR A 130 -5.32 0.39 6.27
CA THR A 130 -6.71 0.52 6.72
C THR A 130 -7.29 -0.79 7.23
N GLU A 131 -6.86 -1.93 6.66
CA GLU A 131 -7.45 -3.22 6.95
C GLU A 131 -6.37 -4.28 7.08
N ARG A 132 -6.72 -5.35 7.76
CA ARG A 132 -5.86 -6.51 7.91
C ARG A 132 -5.67 -7.19 6.55
N ILE A 133 -4.44 -7.60 6.26
CA ILE A 133 -4.09 -8.29 5.01
C ILE A 133 -3.58 -9.67 5.40
N THR A 134 -4.28 -10.71 4.96
CA THR A 134 -3.89 -12.09 5.28
C THR A 134 -3.76 -12.92 4.02
N ALA A 135 -2.83 -13.86 4.02
CA ALA A 135 -2.68 -14.83 2.95
C ALA A 135 -2.11 -16.12 3.54
N GLY A 136 -2.89 -17.18 3.47
CA GLY A 136 -2.49 -18.45 4.10
C GLY A 136 -2.26 -18.25 5.59
N ALA A 137 -1.09 -18.65 6.06
CA ALA A 137 -0.71 -18.56 7.47
C ALA A 137 -0.03 -17.22 7.81
N TYR A 138 -0.05 -16.25 6.91
CA TYR A 138 0.69 -15.00 7.10
C TYR A 138 -0.22 -13.79 7.15
N ASP A 139 0.12 -12.86 8.05
CA ASP A 139 -0.39 -11.48 8.06
C ASP A 139 0.63 -10.58 7.41
N TYR A 140 0.17 -9.56 6.70
CA TYR A 140 1.03 -8.55 6.10
C TYR A 140 0.75 -7.19 6.73
N ILE A 141 1.81 -6.49 7.08
CA ILE A 141 1.75 -5.17 7.70
C ILE A 141 2.47 -4.18 6.80
N LEU A 142 1.84 -3.03 6.57
CA LEU A 142 2.47 -1.95 5.84
C LEU A 142 3.41 -1.20 6.79
N LYS A 143 4.69 -1.16 6.46
CA LYS A 143 5.71 -0.51 7.28
C LYS A 143 6.70 0.27 6.43
N ARG A 144 7.18 1.38 6.98
CA ARG A 144 8.32 2.10 6.42
C ARG A 144 9.54 1.20 6.48
N GLY A 145 10.35 1.23 5.42
CA GLY A 145 11.62 0.51 5.39
C GLY A 145 12.65 1.12 6.33
N GLN A 146 13.80 0.49 6.39
CA GLN A 146 14.89 0.90 7.27
C GLN A 146 16.16 1.16 6.48
N GLY A 147 17.06 1.97 7.04
CA GLY A 147 18.34 2.29 6.41
C GLY A 147 18.14 2.99 5.07
N ILE A 148 18.73 2.46 4.03
CA ILE A 148 18.61 3.04 2.68
C ILE A 148 17.18 2.92 2.12
N ASN A 149 16.35 2.09 2.73
CA ASN A 149 14.96 1.90 2.32
C ASN A 149 13.97 2.73 3.14
N SER A 150 14.46 3.65 3.96
CA SER A 150 13.64 4.38 4.93
C SER A 150 12.69 5.38 4.30
N THR A 151 12.79 5.63 2.99
CA THR A 151 11.85 6.49 2.28
C THR A 151 10.75 5.70 1.58
N ASN A 152 10.79 4.38 1.68
CA ASN A 152 9.85 3.50 0.98
C ASN A 152 8.98 2.75 1.98
N TRP A 153 7.84 2.24 1.51
CA TRP A 153 6.93 1.44 2.33
C TRP A 153 6.74 0.05 1.74
N TYR A 154 6.70 -0.94 2.63
CA TYR A 154 6.71 -2.36 2.30
C TYR A 154 5.59 -3.09 3.01
N LEU A 155 5.04 -4.12 2.37
CA LEU A 155 4.23 -5.12 3.05
C LEU A 155 5.17 -6.17 3.61
N ILE A 156 5.17 -6.31 4.92
CA ILE A 156 6.03 -7.25 5.63
C ILE A 156 5.16 -8.34 6.21
N SER A 157 5.49 -9.59 5.86
CA SER A 157 4.74 -10.72 6.36
C SER A 157 5.27 -11.20 7.71
N ARG A 158 4.37 -11.74 8.48
CA ARG A 158 4.74 -12.50 9.66
C ARG A 158 3.76 -13.65 9.81
N LYS A 159 4.26 -14.74 10.36
CA LYS A 159 3.44 -15.91 10.54
C LYS A 159 2.33 -15.59 11.52
N ASP A 160 1.11 -15.91 11.13
CA ASP A 160 -0.03 -15.75 12.01
C ASP A 160 0.05 -16.86 13.05
N ILE A 161 0.51 -16.50 14.25
CA ILE A 161 0.50 -17.41 15.37
C ILE A 161 -0.85 -17.22 16.05
N PRO A 162 -1.71 -18.23 16.05
CA PRO A 162 -2.96 -18.11 16.77
C PRO A 162 -2.62 -17.76 18.22
N VAL A 163 -3.23 -16.69 18.69
CA VAL A 163 -3.13 -16.32 20.09
C VAL A 163 -3.45 -17.58 20.90
N PRO A 164 -2.52 -18.09 21.71
CA PRO A 164 -2.85 -19.22 22.54
C PRO A 164 -4.08 -18.82 23.33
N GLN A 165 -5.16 -19.53 23.10
CA GLN A 165 -6.31 -19.36 23.94
C GLN A 165 -5.82 -19.54 25.35
N PRO A 166 -6.19 -18.63 26.26
CA PRO A 166 -5.95 -18.90 27.66
C PRO A 166 -6.46 -20.31 27.85
N GLU A 167 -5.56 -21.21 28.06
CA GLU A 167 -5.93 -22.56 28.32
C GLU A 167 -7.06 -22.55 29.30
N ALA A 168 -8.20 -23.09 28.88
CA ALA A 168 -9.20 -23.46 29.80
C ALA A 168 -8.43 -24.11 30.94
N VAL A 169 -8.30 -23.39 32.02
CA VAL A 169 -7.66 -23.86 33.19
C VAL A 169 -8.23 -25.23 33.43
N PRO A 170 -7.48 -26.26 33.40
CA PRO A 170 -8.00 -27.57 33.61
C PRO A 170 -8.71 -27.62 34.91
N GLU A 171 -9.11 -27.51 34.57
CA GLU A 171 -9.42 -27.57 35.16
C GLU A 171 -9.21 -27.88 36.05
N ASN A 172 -9.15 -27.68 36.54
CA ASN A 172 -8.72 -27.72 36.61
C ASN A 172 -8.39 -27.73 37.12
N HIS A 173 -8.66 -27.94 37.73
CA HIS A 173 -8.37 -28.08 37.36
C HIS A 173 -8.01 -28.03 37.90
N ASP A 174 -8.32 -28.23 38.81
CA ASP A 174 -8.14 -28.31 38.69
C ASP A 174 -7.93 -28.25 39.13
N ASN A 175 -8.36 -28.47 39.95
CA ASN A 175 -8.38 -28.59 39.63
C ASN A 175 -8.14 -28.59 40.07
N ASN A 176 -8.51 -28.78 40.90
CA ASN A 176 -8.46 -29.00 40.70
C ASN A 176 -8.24 -28.94 41.23
N LEU A 177 -8.52 -28.92 42.00
CA LEU A 177 -8.53 -28.99 41.70
C LEU A 177 -8.53 -29.03 42.08
N ARG A 178 -8.53 -29.36 42.72
CA ARG A 178 -8.83 -29.76 42.50
C ARG A 178 -8.80 -30.02 42.83
#